data_dc96124b9dabe84fb33640cd75a19455
#
_entry.id   dc96124b9dabe84fb33640cd75a19455
#
_cell.length_a   1.000
_cell.length_b   1.000
_cell.length_c   1.000
_cell.angle_alpha   90.00
_cell.angle_beta   90.00
_cell.angle_gamma   90.00
#
_symmetry.space_group_name_H-M   'P 1'
#
loop_
_entity.id
_entity.type
_entity.pdbx_description
1 polymer ?
#
loop_
_entity_poly.entity_id
_entity_poly.type
_entity_poly.pdbx_seq_one_letter_code
_entity_poly.pdbx_strand_id
1 'polypeptide(L)'
;MAADPFNGRVVQGVGMRGGAMLGKGVFGCTFKPAPRCAGGRVFESVAGRPAVGKVSDTDLSREVRYGREIMSLPLARNYFAAAITECTPEVPFTDPDAGRCEVLRDAGFFTKFSMAVLPDAGTTLQKWTAADLTRAAATYERLFVHLLEGMVIYQGAGFVHNDVHWGNILVDERGVARYIDFGLTFRPAEVRRWKDLHIGTGFKPEYVYQAPEVHAFRLYMDRYSLAYGLARLRAKSSEYAELERTFPRRKTLEVAMGEMLRTVDQTEEGLAAYMRAYGDRLDWWRIGLCMWQLWMDFCRDLPGFQESTLYRERRGVLMRVLGGMTEFDPRVRMSPVAALRLLTGREGAGATHPVRA
;
A
#
# COMPACT_ATOMS: atom_id res chain seq x y z
N MET A 1 -33.42 -15.02 1.23
CA MET A 1 -32.75 -13.72 0.99
C MET A 1 -31.42 -13.80 1.71
N ALA A 2 -30.32 -13.95 0.98
CA ALA A 2 -28.99 -13.90 1.57
C ALA A 2 -28.76 -12.47 2.07
N ALA A 3 -28.35 -12.32 3.34
CA ALA A 3 -27.97 -11.02 3.89
C ALA A 3 -26.83 -10.45 3.05
N ASP A 4 -26.97 -9.20 2.63
CA ASP A 4 -25.92 -8.46 1.91
C ASP A 4 -24.67 -8.43 2.81
N PRO A 5 -23.56 -9.08 2.41
CA PRO A 5 -22.36 -9.17 3.23
C PRO A 5 -21.71 -7.81 3.48
N PHE A 6 -22.18 -6.74 2.83
CA PHE A 6 -21.69 -5.37 2.93
C PHE A 6 -22.55 -4.47 3.83
N ASN A 7 -23.67 -4.96 4.38
CA ASN A 7 -24.54 -4.17 5.24
C ASN A 7 -23.82 -3.77 6.53
N GLY A 8 -23.19 -2.61 6.53
CA GLY A 8 -22.82 -1.90 7.73
C GLY A 8 -24.08 -1.51 8.51
N ARG A 9 -24.04 -1.53 9.85
CA ARG A 9 -25.14 -1.05 10.68
C ARG A 9 -25.33 0.45 10.42
N VAL A 10 -26.40 0.78 9.68
CA VAL A 10 -26.82 2.16 9.41
C VAL A 10 -27.89 2.51 10.43
N VAL A 11 -27.72 3.59 11.16
CA VAL A 11 -28.68 4.10 12.13
C VAL A 11 -29.09 5.50 11.72
N GLN A 12 -30.39 5.78 11.76
CA GLN A 12 -30.91 7.13 11.78
C GLN A 12 -30.83 7.64 13.22
N GLY A 13 -29.84 8.48 13.51
CA GLY A 13 -29.60 8.89 14.89
C GLY A 13 -29.21 10.35 15.03
N VAL A 14 -29.72 10.92 16.11
CA VAL A 14 -29.38 12.29 16.58
C VAL A 14 -27.98 12.22 17.24
N GLY A 15 -27.03 13.04 16.77
CA GLY A 15 -26.00 13.54 17.69
C GLY A 15 -24.56 13.07 17.59
N MET A 16 -24.07 12.44 16.51
CA MET A 16 -22.60 12.32 16.33
C MET A 16 -22.10 13.38 15.33
N ARG A 17 -21.50 14.43 15.86
CA ARG A 17 -20.64 15.34 15.10
C ARG A 17 -19.40 14.57 14.62
N GLY A 18 -18.78 14.96 13.52
CA GLY A 18 -17.63 14.30 12.93
C GLY A 18 -16.58 13.86 13.97
N GLY A 19 -15.97 12.71 13.73
CA GLY A 19 -15.01 12.10 14.65
C GLY A 19 -13.64 12.76 14.63
N ALA A 20 -12.77 12.31 15.54
CA ALA A 20 -11.38 12.73 15.55
C ALA A 20 -10.67 12.38 14.24
N MET A 21 -9.83 13.28 13.75
CA MET A 21 -9.02 13.04 12.56
C MET A 21 -7.91 12.03 12.86
N LEU A 22 -7.94 10.86 12.20
CA LEU A 22 -6.93 9.80 12.36
C LEU A 22 -5.67 10.08 11.55
N GLY A 23 -5.82 10.71 10.38
CA GLY A 23 -4.71 10.96 9.48
C GLY A 23 -5.12 11.88 8.32
N LYS A 24 -4.09 12.42 7.67
CA LYS A 24 -4.21 13.19 6.44
C LYS A 24 -3.34 12.58 5.35
N GLY A 25 -3.83 12.60 4.12
CA GLY A 25 -3.12 12.20 2.92
C GLY A 25 -3.25 13.26 1.84
N VAL A 26 -2.58 13.06 0.71
CA VAL A 26 -2.62 13.99 -0.45
C VAL A 26 -4.04 14.17 -0.99
N PHE A 27 -4.88 13.15 -0.86
CA PHE A 27 -6.22 13.11 -1.44
C PHE A 27 -7.35 13.25 -0.42
N GLY A 28 -7.06 13.61 0.84
CA GLY A 28 -8.10 13.76 1.84
C GLY A 28 -7.69 13.40 3.25
N CYS A 29 -8.67 13.41 4.14
CA CYS A 29 -8.48 13.13 5.55
C CYS A 29 -9.41 12.03 6.03
N THR A 30 -8.95 11.28 7.02
CA THR A 30 -9.66 10.13 7.59
C THR A 30 -10.13 10.46 8.99
N PHE A 31 -11.40 10.17 9.27
CA PHE A 31 -12.08 10.47 10.54
C PHE A 31 -12.66 9.22 11.17
N LYS A 32 -12.60 9.13 12.50
CA LYS A 32 -13.22 8.08 13.30
C LYS A 32 -13.97 8.68 14.50
N PRO A 33 -15.27 8.39 14.67
CA PRO A 33 -16.13 7.63 13.75
C PRO A 33 -16.27 8.33 12.39
N ALA A 34 -16.79 7.61 11.39
CA ALA A 34 -17.09 8.19 10.08
C ALA A 34 -18.05 9.39 10.23
N PRO A 35 -17.80 10.52 9.55
CA PRO A 35 -18.73 11.63 9.52
C PRO A 35 -20.12 11.20 9.04
N ARG A 36 -21.15 11.96 9.42
CA ARG A 36 -22.51 11.75 8.93
C ARG A 36 -22.59 12.06 7.44
N CYS A 37 -23.34 11.26 6.71
CA CYS A 37 -23.69 11.56 5.33
C CYS A 37 -24.81 12.60 5.23
N ALA A 38 -24.83 13.37 4.18
CA ALA A 38 -25.97 14.20 3.83
C ALA A 38 -27.25 13.37 3.82
N GLY A 39 -28.34 13.90 4.41
CA GLY A 39 -29.57 13.15 4.66
C GLY A 39 -29.57 12.34 5.94
N GLY A 40 -28.59 12.54 6.85
CA GLY A 40 -28.59 12.04 8.20
C GLY A 40 -28.18 10.57 8.39
N ARG A 41 -27.69 9.90 7.32
CA ARG A 41 -27.22 8.50 7.41
C ARG A 41 -25.90 8.43 8.16
N VAL A 42 -25.81 7.53 9.16
CA VAL A 42 -24.63 7.27 9.98
C VAL A 42 -24.16 5.84 9.78
N PHE A 43 -22.87 5.64 9.59
CA PHE A 43 -22.24 4.31 9.57
C PHE A 43 -21.54 4.06 10.90
N GLU A 44 -22.07 3.17 11.72
CA GLU A 44 -21.43 2.74 12.98
C GLU A 44 -20.35 1.69 12.74
N SER A 45 -20.62 0.77 11.82
CA SER A 45 -19.71 -0.31 11.49
C SER A 45 -19.73 -0.68 10.01
N VAL A 46 -18.61 -1.21 9.53
CA VAL A 46 -18.41 -1.72 8.17
C VAL A 46 -17.64 -3.03 8.27
N ALA A 47 -18.11 -4.07 7.62
CA ALA A 47 -17.50 -5.41 7.63
C ALA A 47 -17.23 -5.95 9.05
N GLY A 48 -18.09 -5.61 10.03
CA GLY A 48 -17.96 -6.03 11.43
C GLY A 48 -16.95 -5.26 12.27
N ARG A 49 -16.44 -4.13 11.77
CA ARG A 49 -15.51 -3.22 12.46
C ARG A 49 -16.09 -1.81 12.55
N PRO A 50 -15.66 -0.97 13.50
CA PRO A 50 -16.07 0.43 13.53
C PRO A 50 -15.83 1.11 12.17
N ALA A 51 -16.74 1.99 11.78
CA ALA A 51 -16.64 2.69 10.51
C ALA A 51 -15.70 3.89 10.60
N VAL A 52 -14.91 4.07 9.56
CA VAL A 52 -14.01 5.20 9.33
C VAL A 52 -14.41 5.89 8.02
N GLY A 53 -14.39 7.22 7.98
CA GLY A 53 -14.70 7.99 6.78
C GLY A 53 -13.46 8.66 6.21
N LYS A 54 -13.11 8.37 4.95
CA LYS A 54 -12.10 9.10 4.17
C LYS A 54 -12.81 10.18 3.38
N VAL A 55 -12.62 11.45 3.75
CA VAL A 55 -13.21 12.61 3.09
C VAL A 55 -12.22 13.21 2.12
N SER A 56 -12.66 13.48 0.90
CA SER A 56 -11.86 14.04 -0.20
C SER A 56 -12.66 15.05 -1.01
N ASP A 57 -11.96 15.97 -1.65
CA ASP A 57 -12.49 16.87 -2.70
C ASP A 57 -12.46 16.24 -4.10
N THR A 58 -11.94 15.00 -4.20
CA THR A 58 -11.90 14.22 -5.45
C THR A 58 -12.97 13.13 -5.45
N ASP A 59 -13.30 12.62 -6.64
CA ASP A 59 -14.20 11.48 -6.81
C ASP A 59 -13.56 10.19 -6.27
N LEU A 60 -14.23 9.54 -5.31
CA LEU A 60 -13.82 8.31 -4.67
C LEU A 60 -14.53 7.06 -5.24
N SER A 61 -15.39 7.22 -6.25
CA SER A 61 -16.21 6.13 -6.81
C SER A 61 -15.35 4.95 -7.32
N ARG A 62 -14.19 5.25 -7.91
CA ARG A 62 -13.23 4.24 -8.36
C ARG A 62 -12.66 3.43 -7.18
N GLU A 63 -12.23 4.10 -6.12
CA GLU A 63 -11.70 3.46 -4.91
C GLU A 63 -12.76 2.55 -4.29
N VAL A 64 -13.99 3.03 -4.18
CA VAL A 64 -15.12 2.26 -3.64
C VAL A 64 -15.50 1.08 -4.53
N ARG A 65 -15.46 1.24 -5.86
CA ARG A 65 -15.69 0.12 -6.80
C ARG A 65 -14.67 -0.99 -6.60
N TYR A 66 -13.39 -0.67 -6.65
CA TYR A 66 -12.34 -1.66 -6.38
C TYR A 66 -12.42 -2.22 -4.96
N GLY A 67 -12.74 -1.38 -3.98
CA GLY A 67 -12.92 -1.82 -2.60
C GLY A 67 -14.00 -2.88 -2.45
N ARG A 68 -15.15 -2.75 -3.11
CA ARG A 68 -16.22 -3.78 -3.12
C ARG A 68 -15.73 -5.09 -3.74
N GLU A 69 -15.06 -5.02 -4.89
CA GLU A 69 -14.51 -6.20 -5.55
C GLU A 69 -13.47 -6.91 -4.67
N ILE A 70 -12.55 -6.15 -4.06
CA ILE A 70 -11.53 -6.68 -3.15
C ILE A 70 -12.16 -7.33 -1.91
N MET A 71 -13.14 -6.66 -1.28
CA MET A 71 -13.79 -7.17 -0.08
C MET A 71 -14.70 -8.37 -0.35
N SER A 72 -15.02 -8.68 -1.61
CA SER A 72 -15.71 -9.90 -2.03
C SER A 72 -14.79 -11.12 -2.19
N LEU A 73 -13.46 -10.91 -2.18
CA LEU A 73 -12.50 -12.01 -2.30
C LEU A 73 -12.55 -12.94 -1.06
N PRO A 74 -12.21 -14.23 -1.23
CA PRO A 74 -12.10 -15.14 -0.10
C PRO A 74 -11.11 -14.60 0.94
N LEU A 75 -11.49 -14.65 2.23
CA LEU A 75 -10.67 -14.20 3.34
C LEU A 75 -10.28 -12.71 3.32
N ALA A 76 -10.89 -11.89 2.46
CA ALA A 76 -10.55 -10.48 2.26
C ALA A 76 -10.43 -9.70 3.58
N ARG A 77 -11.35 -9.92 4.54
CA ARG A 77 -11.39 -9.22 5.83
C ARG A 77 -10.14 -9.45 6.70
N ASN A 78 -9.38 -10.50 6.42
CA ASN A 78 -8.13 -10.76 7.13
C ASN A 78 -7.00 -9.86 6.64
N TYR A 79 -7.01 -9.51 5.34
CA TYR A 79 -5.88 -8.89 4.67
C TYR A 79 -6.14 -7.47 4.19
N PHE A 80 -7.41 -7.07 4.04
CA PHE A 80 -7.80 -5.79 3.43
C PHE A 80 -8.80 -5.04 4.30
N ALA A 81 -8.69 -3.71 4.27
CA ALA A 81 -9.68 -2.80 4.84
C ALA A 81 -10.00 -1.73 3.77
N ALA A 82 -10.71 -2.16 2.74
CA ALA A 82 -11.05 -1.33 1.60
C ALA A 82 -12.38 -0.60 1.80
N ALA A 83 -12.53 0.55 1.14
CA ALA A 83 -13.76 1.31 1.08
C ALA A 83 -14.84 0.54 0.31
N ILE A 84 -16.05 0.40 0.87
CA ILE A 84 -17.12 -0.38 0.25
C ILE A 84 -18.39 0.43 -0.05
N THR A 85 -18.46 1.65 0.44
CA THR A 85 -19.56 2.57 0.15
C THR A 85 -19.07 4.00 0.15
N GLU A 86 -19.85 4.87 -0.47
CA GLU A 86 -19.59 6.32 -0.53
C GLU A 86 -20.85 7.10 -0.27
N CYS A 87 -20.68 8.36 0.16
CA CYS A 87 -21.71 9.36 0.28
C CYS A 87 -21.10 10.77 0.25
N THR A 88 -21.93 11.77 0.12
CA THR A 88 -21.56 13.16 0.42
C THR A 88 -21.52 13.31 1.94
N PRO A 89 -20.40 13.74 2.54
CA PRO A 89 -20.35 13.95 3.98
C PRO A 89 -21.12 15.22 4.39
N GLU A 90 -21.72 15.18 5.55
CA GLU A 90 -22.20 16.36 6.24
C GLU A 90 -21.05 16.89 7.12
N VAL A 91 -20.16 17.68 6.52
CA VAL A 91 -18.98 18.19 7.21
C VAL A 91 -19.31 19.53 7.84
N PRO A 92 -19.31 19.64 9.16
CA PRO A 92 -19.36 20.95 9.81
C PRO A 92 -17.98 21.62 9.70
N PHE A 93 -17.85 22.65 8.90
CA PHE A 93 -16.62 23.44 8.77
C PHE A 93 -16.16 24.09 10.10
N THR A 94 -17.00 24.05 11.12
CA THR A 94 -16.71 24.57 12.46
C THR A 94 -16.07 23.56 13.40
N ASP A 95 -15.89 22.30 12.98
CA ASP A 95 -15.21 21.29 13.78
C ASP A 95 -13.70 21.59 13.83
N PRO A 96 -13.08 21.70 15.03
CA PRO A 96 -11.65 21.95 15.16
C PRO A 96 -10.80 20.90 14.43
N ASP A 97 -11.23 19.65 14.38
CA ASP A 97 -10.51 18.59 13.70
C ASP A 97 -10.69 18.65 12.18
N ALA A 98 -11.85 19.12 11.67
CA ALA A 98 -12.03 19.42 10.27
C ALA A 98 -11.10 20.56 9.79
N GLY A 99 -10.88 21.58 10.62
CA GLY A 99 -9.92 22.66 10.35
C GLY A 99 -8.46 22.22 10.23
N ARG A 100 -8.10 21.05 10.78
CA ARG A 100 -6.76 20.44 10.64
C ARG A 100 -6.59 19.70 9.30
N CYS A 101 -7.66 19.42 8.58
CA CYS A 101 -7.65 18.82 7.26
C CYS A 101 -7.47 19.89 6.21
N GLU A 102 -6.34 19.91 5.53
CA GLU A 102 -6.02 20.92 4.53
C GLU A 102 -7.06 20.94 3.40
N VAL A 103 -7.50 19.76 2.92
CA VAL A 103 -8.52 19.63 1.89
C VAL A 103 -9.85 20.29 2.29
N LEU A 104 -10.23 20.18 3.57
CA LEU A 104 -11.45 20.82 4.07
C LEU A 104 -11.26 22.32 4.36
N ARG A 105 -10.10 22.68 4.89
CA ARG A 105 -9.75 24.06 5.25
C ARG A 105 -9.60 24.96 4.01
N ASP A 106 -8.93 24.42 2.99
CA ASP A 106 -8.56 25.19 1.80
C ASP A 106 -9.65 25.10 0.70
N ALA A 107 -10.76 24.42 1.00
CA ALA A 107 -11.88 24.24 0.11
C ALA A 107 -12.59 25.57 -0.19
N GLY A 108 -12.80 25.84 -1.47
CA GLY A 108 -13.65 26.95 -1.92
C GLY A 108 -15.13 26.69 -1.63
N PHE A 109 -15.94 27.78 -1.66
CA PHE A 109 -17.38 27.73 -1.33
C PHE A 109 -18.20 26.72 -2.16
N PHE A 110 -17.70 26.33 -3.32
CA PHE A 110 -18.36 25.39 -4.23
C PHE A 110 -17.75 24.00 -4.24
N THR A 111 -16.79 23.71 -3.35
CA THR A 111 -16.14 22.39 -3.32
C THR A 111 -17.13 21.32 -2.88
N LYS A 112 -17.29 20.31 -3.73
CA LYS A 112 -18.06 19.12 -3.40
C LYS A 112 -17.12 18.09 -2.78
N PHE A 113 -17.52 17.56 -1.63
CA PHE A 113 -16.78 16.49 -0.98
C PHE A 113 -17.43 15.15 -1.23
N SER A 114 -16.58 14.13 -1.41
CA SER A 114 -16.96 12.73 -1.37
C SER A 114 -16.41 12.11 -0.09
N MET A 115 -17.11 11.16 0.49
CA MET A 115 -16.64 10.36 1.60
C MET A 115 -16.74 8.89 1.27
N ALA A 116 -15.61 8.20 1.30
CA ALA A 116 -15.55 6.74 1.26
C ALA A 116 -15.60 6.20 2.69
N VAL A 117 -16.42 5.17 2.91
CA VAL A 117 -16.57 4.52 4.22
C VAL A 117 -15.90 3.16 4.19
N LEU A 118 -15.02 2.93 5.16
CA LEU A 118 -14.16 1.74 5.26
C LEU A 118 -14.12 1.22 6.70
N PRO A 119 -13.76 -0.06 6.92
CA PRO A 119 -13.59 -0.61 8.27
C PRO A 119 -12.33 -0.05 8.92
N ASP A 120 -12.40 0.24 10.21
CA ASP A 120 -11.21 0.54 11.02
C ASP A 120 -10.28 -0.69 11.06
N ALA A 121 -9.02 -0.48 10.74
CA ALA A 121 -8.00 -1.54 10.71
C ALA A 121 -6.84 -1.29 11.67
N GLY A 122 -6.94 -0.27 12.52
CA GLY A 122 -5.91 0.05 13.49
C GLY A 122 -5.05 1.26 13.13
N THR A 123 -3.77 1.20 13.44
CA THR A 123 -2.79 2.28 13.19
C THR A 123 -1.83 1.92 12.07
N THR A 124 -1.21 2.91 11.42
CA THR A 124 -0.24 2.66 10.35
C THR A 124 0.94 1.82 10.85
N LEU A 125 1.48 0.97 9.99
CA LEU A 125 2.66 0.15 10.30
C LEU A 125 3.79 1.01 10.87
N GLN A 126 4.01 2.21 10.33
CA GLN A 126 5.01 3.15 10.81
C GLN A 126 4.77 3.56 12.28
N LYS A 127 3.55 3.99 12.63
CA LYS A 127 3.22 4.38 14.00
C LYS A 127 3.23 3.19 14.95
N TRP A 128 2.75 2.05 14.49
CA TRP A 128 2.72 0.82 15.28
C TRP A 128 4.13 0.34 15.62
N THR A 129 5.06 0.38 14.67
CA THR A 129 6.47 0.05 14.88
C THR A 129 7.15 1.04 15.82
N ALA A 130 6.93 2.35 15.60
CA ALA A 130 7.52 3.39 16.45
C ALA A 130 7.02 3.34 17.90
N ALA A 131 5.81 2.82 18.15
CA ALA A 131 5.26 2.68 19.49
C ALA A 131 5.92 1.53 20.28
N ASP A 132 6.30 0.43 19.62
CA ASP A 132 6.94 -0.72 20.27
C ASP A 132 7.78 -1.52 19.27
N LEU A 133 9.05 -1.17 19.16
CA LEU A 133 10.01 -1.79 18.25
C LEU A 133 10.31 -3.24 18.63
N THR A 134 10.30 -3.57 19.92
CA THR A 134 10.53 -4.92 20.43
C THR A 134 9.40 -5.87 20.00
N ARG A 135 8.14 -5.43 20.16
CA ARG A 135 6.98 -6.18 19.72
C ARG A 135 6.97 -6.33 18.19
N ALA A 136 7.35 -5.27 17.47
CA ALA A 136 7.45 -5.30 16.03
C ALA A 136 8.48 -6.35 15.57
N ALA A 137 9.66 -6.40 16.19
CA ALA A 137 10.68 -7.41 15.91
C ALA A 137 10.21 -8.84 16.23
N ALA A 138 9.54 -9.04 17.37
CA ALA A 138 9.01 -10.34 17.77
C ALA A 138 7.92 -10.88 16.83
N THR A 139 7.24 -10.01 16.10
CA THR A 139 6.17 -10.38 15.18
C THR A 139 6.53 -10.26 13.69
N TYR A 140 7.74 -9.84 13.40
CA TYR A 140 8.20 -9.44 12.05
C TYR A 140 7.94 -10.51 10.97
N GLU A 141 8.36 -11.73 11.20
CA GLU A 141 8.22 -12.79 10.21
C GLU A 141 6.74 -13.16 9.98
N ARG A 142 5.95 -13.24 11.05
CA ARG A 142 4.51 -13.48 10.96
C ARG A 142 3.80 -12.36 10.20
N LEU A 143 4.17 -11.11 10.46
CA LEU A 143 3.66 -9.94 9.77
C LEU A 143 3.99 -10.03 8.27
N PHE A 144 5.24 -10.35 7.94
CA PHE A 144 5.69 -10.46 6.56
C PHE A 144 4.95 -11.58 5.80
N VAL A 145 4.87 -12.77 6.39
CA VAL A 145 4.11 -13.89 5.81
C VAL A 145 2.65 -13.48 5.57
N HIS A 146 2.00 -12.87 6.55
CA HIS A 146 0.61 -12.42 6.42
C HIS A 146 0.41 -11.39 5.30
N LEU A 147 1.31 -10.42 5.16
CA LEU A 147 1.26 -9.46 4.06
C LEU A 147 1.45 -10.14 2.69
N LEU A 148 2.37 -11.10 2.59
CA LEU A 148 2.58 -11.86 1.35
C LEU A 148 1.36 -12.71 0.99
N GLU A 149 0.71 -13.34 1.96
CA GLU A 149 -0.54 -14.10 1.72
C GLU A 149 -1.66 -13.21 1.17
N GLY A 150 -1.84 -12.03 1.76
CA GLY A 150 -2.79 -11.03 1.26
C GLY A 150 -2.46 -10.62 -0.18
N MET A 151 -1.18 -10.41 -0.49
CA MET A 151 -0.76 -10.05 -1.84
C MET A 151 -1.00 -11.17 -2.85
N VAL A 152 -0.79 -12.43 -2.48
CA VAL A 152 -1.09 -13.58 -3.36
C VAL A 152 -2.58 -13.64 -3.69
N ILE A 153 -3.47 -13.45 -2.71
CA ILE A 153 -4.92 -13.40 -2.92
C ILE A 153 -5.30 -12.24 -3.86
N TYR A 154 -4.73 -11.07 -3.62
CA TYR A 154 -5.01 -9.86 -4.36
C TYR A 154 -4.60 -9.96 -5.84
N GLN A 155 -3.37 -10.40 -6.07
CA GLN A 155 -2.83 -10.58 -7.42
C GLN A 155 -3.46 -11.77 -8.15
N GLY A 156 -3.82 -12.83 -7.43
CA GLY A 156 -4.60 -13.95 -7.97
C GLY A 156 -5.95 -13.53 -8.53
N ALA A 157 -6.53 -12.44 -8.03
CA ALA A 157 -7.73 -11.79 -8.56
C ALA A 157 -7.44 -10.75 -9.66
N GLY A 158 -6.20 -10.62 -10.09
CA GLY A 158 -5.78 -9.73 -11.17
C GLY A 158 -5.62 -8.27 -10.80
N PHE A 159 -5.43 -7.95 -9.52
CA PHE A 159 -5.22 -6.58 -9.05
C PHE A 159 -3.75 -6.26 -8.80
N VAL A 160 -3.39 -4.99 -8.97
CA VAL A 160 -2.15 -4.37 -8.49
C VAL A 160 -2.53 -3.18 -7.64
N HIS A 161 -2.01 -3.11 -6.41
CA HIS A 161 -2.32 -2.05 -5.45
C HIS A 161 -1.71 -0.71 -5.89
N ASN A 162 -0.47 -0.78 -6.35
CA ASN A 162 0.28 0.34 -6.89
C ASN A 162 0.60 1.47 -5.89
N ASP A 163 0.29 1.29 -4.61
CA ASP A 163 0.64 2.27 -3.56
C ASP A 163 0.91 1.61 -2.19
N VAL A 164 1.58 0.46 -2.18
CA VAL A 164 1.97 -0.19 -0.92
C VAL A 164 3.14 0.56 -0.30
N HIS A 165 2.94 1.06 0.90
CA HIS A 165 3.96 1.67 1.76
C HIS A 165 3.50 1.64 3.23
N TRP A 166 4.35 2.01 4.17
CA TRP A 166 4.07 1.95 5.61
C TRP A 166 2.79 2.68 6.05
N GLY A 167 2.42 3.76 5.34
CA GLY A 167 1.20 4.52 5.60
C GLY A 167 -0.08 3.79 5.14
N ASN A 168 0.06 2.89 4.15
CA ASN A 168 -1.04 2.13 3.55
C ASN A 168 -1.12 0.67 4.04
N ILE A 169 -0.42 0.37 5.14
CA ILE A 169 -0.55 -0.87 5.90
C ILE A 169 -0.97 -0.48 7.33
N LEU A 170 -2.15 -0.91 7.75
CA LEU A 170 -2.60 -0.72 9.13
C LEU A 170 -2.42 -2.01 9.92
N VAL A 171 -2.07 -1.87 11.20
CA VAL A 171 -1.90 -2.99 12.13
C VAL A 171 -2.87 -2.79 13.30
N ASP A 172 -3.69 -3.80 13.57
CA ASP A 172 -4.61 -3.75 14.70
C ASP A 172 -3.92 -4.14 16.02
N GLU A 173 -4.66 -4.03 17.13
CA GLU A 173 -4.18 -4.32 18.48
C GLU A 173 -3.65 -5.75 18.65
N ARG A 174 -4.14 -6.68 17.81
CA ARG A 174 -3.69 -8.09 17.80
C ARG A 174 -2.45 -8.31 16.94
N GLY A 175 -1.93 -7.26 16.27
CA GLY A 175 -0.80 -7.34 15.36
C GLY A 175 -1.16 -7.90 13.99
N VAL A 176 -2.43 -7.85 13.59
CA VAL A 176 -2.88 -8.27 12.26
C VAL A 176 -2.82 -7.07 11.31
N ALA A 177 -2.01 -7.21 10.26
CA ALA A 177 -1.84 -6.17 9.25
C ALA A 177 -2.93 -6.23 8.16
N ARG A 178 -3.31 -5.06 7.62
CA ARG A 178 -4.22 -4.96 6.48
C ARG A 178 -3.79 -3.86 5.53
N TYR A 179 -3.92 -4.14 4.25
CA TYR A 179 -3.75 -3.13 3.21
C TYR A 179 -4.96 -2.20 3.18
N ILE A 180 -4.69 -0.91 2.95
CA ILE A 180 -5.70 0.16 2.79
C ILE A 180 -5.36 1.02 1.57
N ASP A 181 -6.24 1.95 1.25
CA ASP A 181 -6.06 2.96 0.18
C ASP A 181 -5.87 2.36 -1.22
N PHE A 182 -6.95 1.87 -1.78
CA PHE A 182 -6.98 1.23 -3.10
C PHE A 182 -7.25 2.23 -4.24
N GLY A 183 -7.08 3.53 -4.00
CA GLY A 183 -7.32 4.58 -4.99
C GLY A 183 -6.45 4.49 -6.23
N LEU A 184 -5.22 3.98 -6.10
CA LEU A 184 -4.29 3.77 -7.22
C LEU A 184 -4.30 2.35 -7.80
N THR A 185 -5.20 1.50 -7.32
CA THR A 185 -5.35 0.12 -7.82
C THR A 185 -5.68 0.10 -9.31
N PHE A 186 -5.09 -0.85 -10.00
CA PHE A 186 -5.42 -1.14 -11.39
C PHE A 186 -5.37 -2.65 -11.68
N ARG A 187 -5.91 -3.04 -12.82
CA ARG A 187 -5.78 -4.39 -13.38
C ARG A 187 -4.83 -4.34 -14.57
N PRO A 188 -3.70 -5.05 -14.58
CA PRO A 188 -2.79 -5.07 -15.71
C PRO A 188 -3.47 -5.36 -17.04
N ALA A 189 -4.44 -6.29 -17.06
CA ALA A 189 -5.20 -6.64 -18.27
C ALA A 189 -6.03 -5.46 -18.86
N GLU A 190 -6.38 -4.47 -18.04
CA GLU A 190 -7.19 -3.31 -18.46
C GLU A 190 -6.32 -2.12 -18.90
N VAL A 191 -5.01 -2.16 -18.68
CA VAL A 191 -4.08 -1.06 -19.03
C VAL A 191 -3.91 -1.01 -20.54
N ARG A 192 -4.36 0.06 -21.16
CA ARG A 192 -4.21 0.34 -22.59
C ARG A 192 -3.16 1.40 -22.87
N ARG A 193 -3.04 2.39 -21.98
CA ARG A 193 -2.10 3.52 -22.08
C ARG A 193 -1.47 3.78 -20.72
N TRP A 194 -0.30 4.40 -20.71
CA TRP A 194 0.41 4.76 -19.47
C TRP A 194 -0.45 5.55 -18.47
N LYS A 195 -1.25 6.48 -18.96
CA LYS A 195 -2.14 7.29 -18.14
C LYS A 195 -3.21 6.50 -17.37
N ASP A 196 -3.54 5.29 -17.83
CA ASP A 196 -4.52 4.43 -17.17
C ASP A 196 -3.98 3.89 -15.83
N LEU A 197 -2.66 3.99 -15.59
CA LEU A 197 -2.01 3.50 -14.37
C LEU A 197 -2.21 4.41 -13.16
N HIS A 198 -2.67 5.65 -13.35
CA HIS A 198 -2.79 6.66 -12.30
C HIS A 198 -1.52 6.82 -11.43
N ILE A 199 -0.38 6.45 -11.96
CA ILE A 199 0.92 6.72 -11.35
C ILE A 199 1.15 8.21 -11.45
N GLY A 200 1.02 8.96 -10.37
CA GLY A 200 1.09 10.43 -10.28
C GLY A 200 1.92 11.14 -11.37
N THR A 201 1.87 12.40 -11.51
CA THR A 201 2.61 13.16 -12.54
C THR A 201 4.06 13.40 -12.13
N GLY A 202 4.99 13.27 -13.06
CA GLY A 202 6.39 13.65 -12.92
C GLY A 202 7.30 12.64 -12.23
N PHE A 203 8.60 12.83 -12.45
CA PHE A 203 9.67 12.09 -11.81
C PHE A 203 9.86 12.58 -10.36
N LYS A 204 9.65 11.66 -9.38
CA LYS A 204 9.73 11.93 -7.93
C LYS A 204 10.84 11.08 -7.29
N PRO A 205 12.09 11.55 -7.33
CA PRO A 205 13.23 10.78 -6.81
C PRO A 205 13.20 10.58 -5.29
N GLU A 206 12.44 11.39 -4.56
CA GLU A 206 12.24 11.27 -3.12
C GLU A 206 11.23 10.17 -2.73
N TYR A 207 10.45 9.65 -3.69
CA TYR A 207 9.45 8.62 -3.40
C TYR A 207 10.04 7.22 -3.63
N VAL A 208 10.74 6.71 -2.64
CA VAL A 208 11.51 5.45 -2.68
C VAL A 208 10.68 4.20 -2.92
N TYR A 209 9.38 4.23 -2.59
CA TYR A 209 8.47 3.10 -2.84
C TYR A 209 8.15 2.93 -4.32
N GLN A 210 8.46 3.91 -5.15
CA GLN A 210 8.33 3.75 -6.59
C GLN A 210 9.42 2.82 -7.10
N ALA A 211 9.01 1.75 -7.79
CA ALA A 211 9.95 0.76 -8.31
C ALA A 211 10.86 1.35 -9.40
N PRO A 212 12.10 0.83 -9.59
CA PRO A 212 13.08 1.36 -10.56
C PRO A 212 12.52 1.53 -11.97
N GLU A 213 11.69 0.59 -12.42
CA GLU A 213 11.06 0.63 -13.73
C GLU A 213 10.13 1.84 -13.91
N VAL A 214 9.43 2.25 -12.87
CA VAL A 214 8.55 3.42 -12.92
C VAL A 214 9.39 4.70 -12.97
N HIS A 215 10.48 4.76 -12.21
CA HIS A 215 11.42 5.87 -12.31
C HIS A 215 12.04 5.98 -13.72
N ALA A 216 12.46 4.86 -14.31
CA ALA A 216 13.00 4.84 -15.66
C ALA A 216 11.99 5.39 -16.69
N PHE A 217 10.75 4.92 -16.64
CA PHE A 217 9.70 5.37 -17.55
C PHE A 217 9.32 6.83 -17.34
N ARG A 218 9.33 7.30 -16.08
CA ARG A 218 9.11 8.73 -15.79
C ARG A 218 10.20 9.61 -16.34
N LEU A 219 11.47 9.22 -16.20
CA LEU A 219 12.58 9.95 -16.82
C LEU A 219 12.37 10.11 -18.32
N TYR A 220 11.97 9.01 -18.98
CA TYR A 220 11.69 9.05 -20.41
C TYR A 220 10.52 10.00 -20.74
N MET A 221 9.38 9.85 -20.07
CA MET A 221 8.19 10.67 -20.30
C MET A 221 8.44 12.16 -20.05
N ASP A 222 9.22 12.48 -19.04
CA ASP A 222 9.58 13.85 -18.66
C ASP A 222 10.81 14.38 -19.46
N ARG A 223 11.34 13.57 -20.41
CA ARG A 223 12.49 13.89 -21.25
C ARG A 223 13.78 14.18 -20.49
N TYR A 224 13.96 13.55 -19.34
CA TYR A 224 15.23 13.61 -18.61
C TYR A 224 16.18 12.50 -19.04
N SER A 225 17.50 12.78 -19.00
CA SER A 225 18.50 11.75 -19.22
C SER A 225 18.59 10.76 -18.06
N LEU A 226 18.99 9.52 -18.32
CA LEU A 226 19.24 8.52 -17.29
C LEU A 226 20.27 9.01 -16.26
N ALA A 227 21.36 9.66 -16.72
CA ALA A 227 22.39 10.20 -15.84
C ALA A 227 21.83 11.25 -14.86
N TYR A 228 20.98 12.16 -15.34
CA TYR A 228 20.28 13.12 -14.49
C TYR A 228 19.40 12.40 -13.46
N GLY A 229 18.60 11.44 -13.90
CA GLY A 229 17.71 10.69 -13.00
C GLY A 229 18.47 9.94 -11.91
N LEU A 230 19.55 9.25 -12.27
CA LEU A 230 20.38 8.52 -11.30
C LEU A 230 21.05 9.46 -10.29
N ALA A 231 21.55 10.61 -10.75
CA ALA A 231 22.11 11.63 -9.85
C ALA A 231 21.05 12.12 -8.84
N ARG A 232 19.83 12.37 -9.31
CA ARG A 232 18.71 12.80 -8.44
C ARG A 232 18.26 11.69 -7.47
N LEU A 233 18.14 10.44 -7.91
CA LEU A 233 17.83 9.30 -7.05
C LEU A 233 18.88 9.14 -5.95
N ARG A 234 20.16 9.14 -6.30
CA ARG A 234 21.28 9.04 -5.33
C ARG A 234 21.31 10.21 -4.33
N ALA A 235 20.93 11.41 -4.76
CA ALA A 235 20.90 12.59 -3.89
C ALA A 235 19.68 12.68 -2.97
N LYS A 236 18.57 12.05 -3.34
CA LYS A 236 17.28 12.16 -2.64
C LYS A 236 16.82 10.88 -1.94
N SER A 237 17.46 9.76 -2.24
CA SER A 237 17.07 8.44 -1.73
C SER A 237 18.33 7.62 -1.43
N SER A 238 18.65 7.48 -0.16
CA SER A 238 19.76 6.62 0.29
C SER A 238 19.47 5.14 0.12
N GLU A 239 18.19 4.77 0.07
CA GLU A 239 17.71 3.39 0.05
C GLU A 239 18.26 2.58 -1.11
N TYR A 240 18.36 3.18 -2.30
CA TYR A 240 18.92 2.47 -3.46
C TYR A 240 20.40 2.12 -3.26
N ALA A 241 21.19 3.05 -2.74
CA ALA A 241 22.59 2.81 -2.43
C ALA A 241 22.76 1.79 -1.29
N GLU A 242 21.89 1.83 -0.30
CA GLU A 242 21.90 0.87 0.80
C GLU A 242 21.48 -0.53 0.34
N LEU A 243 20.49 -0.64 -0.55
CA LEU A 243 20.11 -1.91 -1.16
C LEU A 243 21.25 -2.49 -1.99
N GLU A 244 21.99 -1.67 -2.76
CA GLU A 244 23.17 -2.13 -3.51
C GLU A 244 24.30 -2.63 -2.59
N ARG A 245 24.51 -1.99 -1.44
CA ARG A 245 25.49 -2.42 -0.44
C ARG A 245 25.08 -3.66 0.34
N THR A 246 23.79 -3.77 0.63
CA THR A 246 23.24 -4.85 1.48
C THR A 246 23.12 -6.17 0.73
N PHE A 247 22.74 -6.11 -0.54
CA PHE A 247 22.45 -7.31 -1.33
C PHE A 247 23.36 -7.43 -2.56
N PRO A 248 23.93 -8.61 -2.80
CA PRO A 248 24.57 -8.87 -4.09
C PRO A 248 23.53 -8.82 -5.20
N ARG A 249 23.68 -7.88 -6.12
CA ARG A 249 22.75 -7.64 -7.22
C ARG A 249 23.23 -8.26 -8.52
N ARG A 250 22.31 -8.78 -9.32
CA ARG A 250 22.61 -9.20 -10.68
C ARG A 250 22.98 -8.01 -11.57
N LYS A 251 22.34 -6.85 -11.30
CA LYS A 251 22.56 -5.60 -12.02
C LYS A 251 22.50 -4.44 -11.03
N THR A 252 23.36 -3.44 -11.25
CA THR A 252 23.23 -2.15 -10.56
C THR A 252 21.95 -1.45 -11.00
N LEU A 253 21.48 -0.48 -10.21
CA LEU A 253 20.33 0.36 -10.55
C LEU A 253 20.48 0.98 -11.94
N GLU A 254 21.67 1.51 -12.26
CA GLU A 254 21.98 2.12 -13.54
C GLU A 254 21.83 1.14 -14.72
N VAL A 255 22.40 -0.05 -14.58
CA VAL A 255 22.31 -1.10 -15.63
C VAL A 255 20.87 -1.54 -15.82
N ALA A 256 20.13 -1.78 -14.74
CA ALA A 256 18.74 -2.21 -14.80
C ALA A 256 17.85 -1.17 -15.48
N MET A 257 17.91 0.09 -15.04
CA MET A 257 17.13 1.17 -15.64
C MET A 257 17.53 1.45 -17.09
N GLY A 258 18.83 1.42 -17.40
CA GLY A 258 19.35 1.61 -18.76
C GLY A 258 18.91 0.52 -19.74
N GLU A 259 18.87 -0.74 -19.30
CA GLU A 259 18.33 -1.84 -20.11
C GLU A 259 16.82 -1.68 -20.34
N MET A 260 16.04 -1.33 -19.32
CA MET A 260 14.61 -1.09 -19.48
C MET A 260 14.34 -0.01 -20.52
N LEU A 261 15.05 1.10 -20.46
CA LEU A 261 14.91 2.20 -21.43
C LEU A 261 15.33 1.81 -22.86
N ARG A 262 16.23 0.83 -23.03
CA ARG A 262 16.65 0.35 -24.37
C ARG A 262 15.74 -0.73 -24.94
N THR A 263 15.13 -1.56 -24.08
CA THR A 263 14.42 -2.79 -24.51
C THR A 263 12.90 -2.64 -24.56
N VAL A 264 12.36 -1.66 -23.86
CA VAL A 264 10.92 -1.39 -23.87
C VAL A 264 10.59 -0.42 -24.98
N ASP A 265 9.57 -0.74 -25.75
CA ASP A 265 9.01 0.21 -26.70
C ASP A 265 8.50 1.45 -25.93
N GLN A 266 9.05 2.59 -26.28
CA GLN A 266 8.87 3.85 -25.57
C GLN A 266 7.61 4.62 -26.01
N THR A 267 6.68 3.97 -26.71
CA THR A 267 5.34 4.50 -26.95
C THR A 267 4.43 4.33 -25.73
N GLU A 268 3.33 5.05 -25.65
CA GLU A 268 2.32 4.84 -24.59
C GLU A 268 1.81 3.39 -24.57
N GLU A 269 1.64 2.79 -25.75
CA GLU A 269 1.20 1.41 -25.92
C GLU A 269 2.28 0.41 -25.46
N GLY A 270 3.55 0.67 -25.79
CA GLY A 270 4.69 -0.16 -25.39
C GLY A 270 4.87 -0.16 -23.86
N LEU A 271 4.80 1.02 -23.23
CA LEU A 271 4.83 1.14 -21.78
C LEU A 271 3.63 0.44 -21.12
N ALA A 272 2.45 0.57 -21.70
CA ALA A 272 1.26 -0.16 -21.23
C ALA A 272 1.42 -1.68 -21.39
N ALA A 273 1.98 -2.15 -22.49
CA ALA A 273 2.29 -3.56 -22.70
C ALA A 273 3.30 -4.09 -21.66
N TYR A 274 4.32 -3.31 -21.34
CA TYR A 274 5.25 -3.64 -20.26
C TYR A 274 4.54 -3.76 -18.91
N MET A 275 3.65 -2.82 -18.58
CA MET A 275 2.91 -2.85 -17.33
C MET A 275 1.88 -3.97 -17.26
N ARG A 276 1.32 -4.41 -18.42
CA ARG A 276 0.51 -5.64 -18.46
C ARG A 276 1.34 -6.88 -18.11
N ALA A 277 2.59 -6.93 -18.52
CA ALA A 277 3.48 -8.08 -18.31
C ALA A 277 4.13 -8.10 -16.92
N TYR A 278 4.40 -6.94 -16.33
CA TYR A 278 5.23 -6.82 -15.13
C TYR A 278 4.64 -5.92 -14.05
N GLY A 279 3.43 -5.39 -14.21
CA GLY A 279 2.83 -4.42 -13.29
C GLY A 279 2.60 -4.97 -11.87
N ASP A 280 2.32 -6.27 -11.74
CA ASP A 280 2.19 -6.96 -10.45
C ASP A 280 3.48 -6.86 -9.60
N ARG A 281 4.64 -6.77 -10.25
CA ARG A 281 5.96 -6.72 -9.60
C ARG A 281 6.27 -5.37 -8.96
N LEU A 282 5.47 -4.34 -9.21
CA LEU A 282 5.52 -3.07 -8.47
C LEU A 282 5.25 -3.28 -6.98
N ASP A 283 4.23 -4.09 -6.66
CA ASP A 283 3.87 -4.37 -5.28
C ASP A 283 4.88 -5.30 -4.61
N TRP A 284 5.53 -6.20 -5.37
CA TRP A 284 6.61 -7.03 -4.83
C TRP A 284 7.78 -6.18 -4.34
N TRP A 285 8.18 -5.19 -5.15
CA TRP A 285 9.19 -4.20 -4.77
C TRP A 285 8.80 -3.48 -3.48
N ARG A 286 7.59 -2.94 -3.44
CA ARG A 286 7.11 -2.11 -2.34
C ARG A 286 7.03 -2.86 -1.01
N ILE A 287 6.51 -4.08 -1.02
CA ILE A 287 6.47 -4.93 0.19
C ILE A 287 7.89 -5.28 0.61
N GLY A 288 8.73 -5.72 -0.33
CA GLY A 288 10.13 -6.03 -0.05
C GLY A 288 10.86 -4.85 0.59
N LEU A 289 10.66 -3.65 0.03
CA LEU A 289 11.27 -2.42 0.55
C LEU A 289 10.74 -2.06 1.95
N CYS A 290 9.42 -2.09 2.18
CA CYS A 290 8.84 -1.84 3.50
C CYS A 290 9.42 -2.77 4.56
N MET A 291 9.49 -4.07 4.26
CA MET A 291 9.99 -5.06 5.21
C MET A 291 11.50 -4.96 5.41
N TRP A 292 12.25 -4.59 4.37
CA TRP A 292 13.68 -4.34 4.49
C TRP A 292 13.96 -3.10 5.35
N GLN A 293 13.25 -1.99 5.15
CA GLN A 293 13.38 -0.80 5.98
C GLN A 293 13.09 -1.12 7.45
N LEU A 294 12.04 -1.88 7.74
CA LEU A 294 11.71 -2.32 9.10
C LEU A 294 12.83 -3.17 9.72
N TRP A 295 13.44 -4.08 8.94
CA TRP A 295 14.59 -4.84 9.38
C TRP A 295 15.79 -3.94 9.70
N MET A 296 16.05 -2.94 8.87
CA MET A 296 17.13 -1.98 9.12
C MET A 296 16.90 -1.14 10.36
N ASP A 297 15.64 -0.74 10.64
CA ASP A 297 15.28 -0.06 11.88
C ASP A 297 15.56 -0.93 13.12
N PHE A 298 15.27 -2.23 13.07
CA PHE A 298 15.66 -3.14 14.16
C PHE A 298 17.17 -3.21 14.36
N CYS A 299 17.92 -3.31 13.26
CA CYS A 299 19.39 -3.35 13.34
C CYS A 299 20.00 -2.07 13.90
N ARG A 300 19.37 -0.92 13.65
CA ARG A 300 19.86 0.40 14.07
C ARG A 300 19.40 0.77 15.46
N ASP A 301 18.12 0.56 15.76
CA ASP A 301 17.43 1.21 16.87
C ASP A 301 16.99 0.25 17.99
N LEU A 302 17.11 -1.08 17.79
CA LEU A 302 16.75 -2.07 18.81
C LEU A 302 18.00 -2.70 19.41
N PRO A 303 18.42 -2.31 20.64
CA PRO A 303 19.55 -2.91 21.31
C PRO A 303 19.41 -4.42 21.45
N GLY A 304 20.47 -5.17 21.18
CA GLY A 304 20.49 -6.63 21.32
C GLY A 304 19.72 -7.36 20.20
N PHE A 305 19.26 -6.66 19.15
CA PHE A 305 18.53 -7.34 18.05
C PHE A 305 19.38 -8.43 17.37
N GLN A 306 20.69 -8.20 17.22
CA GLN A 306 21.59 -9.16 16.57
C GLN A 306 21.77 -10.46 17.37
N GLU A 307 21.51 -10.43 18.67
CA GLU A 307 21.51 -11.59 19.56
C GLU A 307 20.15 -12.32 19.60
N SER A 308 19.10 -11.73 19.01
CA SER A 308 17.77 -12.32 18.98
C SER A 308 17.73 -13.62 18.14
N THR A 309 16.82 -14.51 18.49
CA THR A 309 16.54 -15.74 17.72
C THR A 309 16.18 -15.41 16.26
N LEU A 310 15.35 -14.37 16.05
CA LEU A 310 14.99 -13.94 14.71
C LEU A 310 16.22 -13.61 13.87
N TYR A 311 17.15 -12.81 14.41
CA TYR A 311 18.35 -12.43 13.67
C TYR A 311 19.27 -13.64 13.43
N ARG A 312 19.60 -14.42 14.47
CA ARG A 312 20.55 -15.52 14.36
C ARG A 312 20.07 -16.66 13.47
N GLU A 313 18.80 -17.03 13.58
CA GLU A 313 18.28 -18.21 12.89
C GLU A 313 17.62 -17.89 11.54
N ARG A 314 17.01 -16.71 11.42
CA ARG A 314 16.18 -16.36 10.26
C ARG A 314 16.81 -15.35 9.31
N ARG A 315 17.88 -14.64 9.72
CA ARG A 315 18.53 -13.64 8.88
C ARG A 315 18.85 -14.14 7.47
N GLY A 316 19.41 -15.33 7.34
CA GLY A 316 19.82 -15.86 6.05
C GLY A 316 18.66 -15.99 5.04
N VAL A 317 17.55 -16.56 5.47
CA VAL A 317 16.36 -16.71 4.62
C VAL A 317 15.67 -15.36 4.38
N LEU A 318 15.56 -14.52 5.41
CA LEU A 318 14.96 -13.19 5.30
C LEU A 318 15.73 -12.31 4.33
N MET A 319 17.06 -12.25 4.43
CA MET A 319 17.89 -11.46 3.49
C MET A 319 17.78 -11.97 2.05
N ARG A 320 17.66 -13.28 1.83
CA ARG A 320 17.41 -13.84 0.50
C ARG A 320 16.06 -13.40 -0.06
N VAL A 321 15.02 -13.42 0.77
CA VAL A 321 13.67 -12.98 0.36
C VAL A 321 13.65 -11.47 0.08
N LEU A 322 14.15 -10.67 1.02
CA LEU A 322 14.17 -9.21 0.88
C LEU A 322 15.00 -8.77 -0.33
N GLY A 323 16.19 -9.34 -0.51
CA GLY A 323 17.03 -9.07 -1.67
C GLY A 323 16.36 -9.46 -2.99
N GLY A 324 15.71 -10.64 -3.02
CA GLY A 324 14.99 -11.10 -4.20
C GLY A 324 13.76 -10.24 -4.53
N MET A 325 12.99 -9.81 -3.54
CA MET A 325 11.82 -8.96 -3.75
C MET A 325 12.19 -7.51 -4.12
N THR A 326 13.36 -7.02 -3.70
CA THR A 326 13.86 -5.70 -4.02
C THR A 326 14.84 -5.70 -5.19
N GLU A 327 14.87 -6.75 -6.04
CA GLU A 327 15.67 -6.76 -7.28
C GLU A 327 15.28 -5.60 -8.20
N PHE A 328 16.30 -4.92 -8.77
CA PHE A 328 16.04 -3.76 -9.62
C PHE A 328 15.45 -4.14 -10.97
N ASP A 329 15.80 -5.32 -11.48
CA ASP A 329 15.21 -5.87 -12.71
C ASP A 329 13.91 -6.65 -12.37
N PRO A 330 12.73 -6.14 -12.74
CA PRO A 330 11.48 -6.80 -12.40
C PRO A 330 11.35 -8.21 -13.01
N ARG A 331 12.07 -8.51 -14.10
CA ARG A 331 12.02 -9.82 -14.77
C ARG A 331 12.52 -10.97 -13.88
N VAL A 332 13.38 -10.65 -12.91
CA VAL A 332 13.97 -11.62 -11.97
C VAL A 332 13.58 -11.38 -10.52
N ARG A 333 12.73 -10.39 -10.27
CA ARG A 333 12.23 -10.06 -8.93
C ARG A 333 11.43 -11.23 -8.36
N MET A 334 11.68 -11.56 -7.10
CA MET A 334 11.02 -12.69 -6.40
C MET A 334 9.54 -12.41 -6.17
N SER A 335 8.69 -13.37 -6.55
CA SER A 335 7.26 -13.28 -6.32
C SER A 335 6.87 -13.53 -4.87
N PRO A 336 5.70 -13.04 -4.39
CA PRO A 336 5.17 -13.35 -3.07
C PRO A 336 5.02 -14.86 -2.82
N VAL A 337 4.65 -15.64 -3.84
CA VAL A 337 4.55 -17.09 -3.73
C VAL A 337 5.92 -17.74 -3.47
N ALA A 338 6.97 -17.30 -4.19
CA ALA A 338 8.32 -17.80 -3.99
C ALA A 338 8.87 -17.38 -2.61
N ALA A 339 8.58 -16.15 -2.18
CA ALA A 339 8.93 -15.64 -0.86
C ALA A 339 8.27 -16.45 0.27
N LEU A 340 6.97 -16.73 0.16
CA LEU A 340 6.23 -17.57 1.11
C LEU A 340 6.82 -18.98 1.23
N ARG A 341 7.15 -19.60 0.11
CA ARG A 341 7.79 -20.94 0.11
C ARG A 341 9.10 -20.94 0.90
N LEU A 342 9.93 -19.93 0.70
CA LEU A 342 11.19 -19.80 1.43
C LEU A 342 10.99 -19.52 2.92
N LEU A 343 10.05 -18.67 3.29
CA LEU A 343 9.80 -18.30 4.69
C LEU A 343 9.13 -19.41 5.47
N THR A 344 8.20 -20.14 4.87
CA THR A 344 7.39 -21.14 5.57
C THR A 344 7.89 -22.56 5.40
N GLY A 345 8.80 -22.84 4.47
CA GLY A 345 9.26 -24.19 4.12
C GLY A 345 8.18 -25.07 3.48
N ARG A 346 7.04 -24.50 3.10
CA ARG A 346 5.90 -25.26 2.53
C ARG A 346 6.02 -25.30 1.01
N GLU A 347 6.21 -26.49 0.46
CA GLU A 347 6.02 -26.73 -0.97
C GLU A 347 4.51 -26.74 -1.25
N GLY A 348 4.05 -25.86 -2.11
CA GLY A 348 2.65 -25.87 -2.58
C GLY A 348 1.63 -25.05 -1.78
N ALA A 349 2.03 -24.01 -1.07
CA ALA A 349 1.09 -23.04 -0.49
C ALA A 349 0.38 -22.22 -1.60
N GLY A 350 -0.43 -22.89 -2.42
CA GLY A 350 -1.60 -22.29 -3.03
C GLY A 350 -2.59 -22.03 -1.89
N ALA A 351 -3.19 -20.84 -1.88
CA ALA A 351 -4.01 -20.20 -0.85
C ALA A 351 -5.17 -21.06 -0.27
N THR A 352 -4.90 -22.15 0.41
CA THR A 352 -5.96 -23.07 0.90
C THR A 352 -6.08 -23.18 2.42
N HIS A 353 -5.20 -22.58 3.23
CA HIS A 353 -5.44 -22.57 4.67
C HIS A 353 -4.95 -21.30 5.36
N PRO A 354 -5.82 -20.60 6.09
CA PRO A 354 -5.40 -19.51 6.96
C PRO A 354 -4.57 -20.08 8.12
N VAL A 355 -3.45 -19.47 8.42
CA VAL A 355 -2.77 -19.67 9.70
C VAL A 355 -3.76 -19.27 10.79
N ARG A 356 -4.17 -20.24 11.62
CA ARG A 356 -5.00 -19.96 12.79
C ARG A 356 -4.27 -18.95 13.68
N ALA A 357 -4.98 -17.87 14.00
CA ALA A 357 -4.54 -16.83 14.92
C ALA A 357 -4.38 -17.35 16.34
#